data_db2562ba4a593d930b7dbfc010dc4e84
#
_entry.id   db2562ba4a593d930b7dbfc010dc4e84
#
_cell.length_a   1.000
_cell.length_b   1.000
_cell.length_c   1.000
_cell.angle_alpha   90.00
_cell.angle_beta   90.00
_cell.angle_gamma   90.00
#
_symmetry.space_group_name_H-M   'P 1'
#
loop_
_entity.id
_entity.type
_entity.pdbx_description
1 polymer ?
#
loop_
_entity_poly.entity_id
_entity_poly.type
_entity_poly.pdbx_seq_one_letter_code
_entity_poly.pdbx_strand_id
1 'polypeptide(L)'
;MSLRFHEIAEARHRILNPFMHEQLMLLGEICSLTSTTCQLDLCCGKGEMLCVWSQRYGIQGVGVDISPVFLKAAHARAAELNCSDRVTFVEGNASTYAIEPGAFDIVSCIGATWIGGGLAGTLNKLKPGLRSRDSLLLVGEPYWIDEPSDDTVRATSGGNRAAFASLDGTRERIESAGLELIEMVLADHHGWDRYIASQWHTVSDWLRANPDSADADKLREWIVAGKREHLAHQRRHLGWGVFVARLI
;
A
#
# COMPACT_ATOMS: atom_id res chain seq x y z
N MET A 1 7.66 -9.60 -8.63
CA MET A 1 7.28 -10.57 -7.55
C MET A 1 6.13 -11.42 -8.05
N SER A 2 6.11 -12.74 -7.75
CA SER A 2 4.95 -13.58 -8.03
C SER A 2 3.83 -13.24 -7.05
N LEU A 3 2.58 -13.06 -7.54
CA LEU A 3 1.41 -12.83 -6.69
C LEU A 3 1.29 -13.94 -5.62
N ARG A 4 1.52 -15.19 -6.02
CA ARG A 4 1.49 -16.35 -5.13
C ARG A 4 2.45 -16.24 -3.94
N PHE A 5 3.69 -15.78 -4.18
CA PHE A 5 4.68 -15.61 -3.10
C PHE A 5 4.30 -14.47 -2.17
N HIS A 6 3.73 -13.41 -2.72
CA HIS A 6 3.19 -12.30 -1.94
C HIS A 6 2.03 -12.77 -1.05
N GLU A 7 1.06 -13.52 -1.59
CA GLU A 7 -0.04 -14.09 -0.83
C GLU A 7 0.43 -14.99 0.34
N ILE A 8 1.47 -15.80 0.12
CA ILE A 8 2.07 -16.64 1.17
C ILE A 8 2.75 -15.77 2.24
N ALA A 9 3.60 -14.83 1.82
CA ALA A 9 4.36 -13.99 2.75
C ALA A 9 3.45 -13.11 3.62
N GLU A 10 2.37 -12.60 3.04
CA GLU A 10 1.42 -11.71 3.69
C GLU A 10 0.31 -12.45 4.46
N ALA A 11 0.32 -13.78 4.53
CA ALA A 11 -0.80 -14.53 5.10
C ALA A 11 -1.18 -14.10 6.52
N ARG A 12 -0.22 -13.67 7.35
CA ARG A 12 -0.43 -13.24 8.74
C ARG A 12 -0.62 -11.73 8.93
N HIS A 13 -0.37 -10.93 7.90
CA HIS A 13 -0.59 -9.48 7.98
C HIS A 13 -2.04 -9.10 7.78
N ARG A 14 -2.51 -8.10 8.50
CA ARG A 14 -3.76 -7.37 8.24
C ARG A 14 -3.50 -6.18 7.31
N ILE A 15 -2.52 -5.35 7.64
CA ILE A 15 -2.04 -4.23 6.83
C ILE A 15 -0.87 -4.76 5.99
N LEU A 16 -0.96 -4.65 4.66
CA LEU A 16 0.03 -5.17 3.71
C LEU A 16 1.11 -4.12 3.38
N ASN A 17 1.47 -3.31 4.34
CA ASN A 17 2.44 -2.21 4.24
C ASN A 17 3.17 -2.06 5.59
N PRO A 18 4.36 -1.41 5.63
CA PRO A 18 5.08 -1.15 6.87
C PRO A 18 4.42 -0.06 7.73
N PHE A 19 3.14 -0.22 8.02
CA PHE A 19 2.27 0.77 8.63
C PHE A 19 1.54 0.13 9.82
N MET A 20 1.62 0.77 10.96
CA MET A 20 1.00 0.28 12.19
C MET A 20 -0.46 0.70 12.27
N HIS A 21 -1.24 -0.02 13.07
CA HIS A 21 -2.66 0.30 13.26
C HIS A 21 -2.88 1.74 13.77
N GLU A 22 -2.04 2.21 14.67
CA GLU A 22 -2.09 3.57 15.23
C GLU A 22 -1.86 4.62 14.14
N GLN A 23 -0.93 4.37 13.21
CA GLN A 23 -0.68 5.24 12.06
C GLN A 23 -1.86 5.25 11.08
N LEU A 24 -2.52 4.09 10.89
CA LEU A 24 -3.73 3.99 10.08
C LEU A 24 -4.89 4.79 10.70
N MET A 25 -5.03 4.77 12.02
CA MET A 25 -6.03 5.57 12.73
C MET A 25 -5.73 7.06 12.67
N LEU A 26 -4.47 7.46 12.87
CA LEU A 26 -4.01 8.84 12.71
C LEU A 26 -4.32 9.37 11.30
N LEU A 27 -4.06 8.56 10.26
CA LEU A 27 -4.40 8.94 8.88
C LEU A 27 -5.90 9.19 8.69
N GLY A 28 -6.75 8.38 9.34
CA GLY A 28 -8.21 8.60 9.34
C GLY A 28 -8.64 9.90 10.03
N GLU A 29 -7.95 10.29 11.10
CA GLU A 29 -8.17 11.57 11.80
C GLU A 29 -7.74 12.76 10.93
N ILE A 30 -6.56 12.67 10.30
CA ILE A 30 -6.06 13.67 9.34
C ILE A 30 -7.06 13.89 8.21
N CYS A 31 -7.64 12.82 7.68
CA CYS A 31 -8.64 12.88 6.61
C CYS A 31 -10.00 13.41 7.08
N SER A 32 -10.21 13.67 8.36
CA SER A 32 -11.47 14.18 8.93
C SER A 32 -12.70 13.36 8.49
N LEU A 33 -12.58 12.04 8.55
CA LEU A 33 -13.58 11.10 8.07
C LEU A 33 -14.93 11.23 8.77
N THR A 34 -16.01 11.11 8.00
CA THR A 34 -17.40 11.13 8.50
C THR A 34 -18.22 10.01 7.85
N SER A 35 -19.42 9.79 8.33
CA SER A 35 -20.35 8.79 7.77
C SER A 35 -20.84 9.11 6.35
N THR A 36 -20.55 10.29 5.83
CA THR A 36 -20.86 10.68 4.43
C THR A 36 -19.66 10.51 3.50
N THR A 37 -18.47 10.19 4.02
CA THR A 37 -17.27 9.99 3.23
C THR A 37 -17.38 8.75 2.35
N CYS A 38 -17.13 8.91 1.05
CA CYS A 38 -17.01 7.82 0.08
C CYS A 38 -15.55 7.67 -0.34
N GLN A 39 -14.98 6.45 -0.20
CA GLN A 39 -13.60 6.16 -0.55
C GLN A 39 -13.49 5.09 -1.63
N LEU A 40 -12.56 5.31 -2.60
CA LEU A 40 -12.03 4.25 -3.47
C LEU A 40 -10.61 3.92 -3.03
N ASP A 41 -10.32 2.62 -2.87
CA ASP A 41 -8.98 2.12 -2.55
C ASP A 41 -8.51 1.13 -3.61
N LEU A 42 -7.57 1.53 -4.44
CA LEU A 42 -6.96 0.66 -5.46
C LEU A 42 -5.78 -0.12 -4.86
N CYS A 43 -5.73 -1.42 -5.15
CA CYS A 43 -4.84 -2.39 -4.51
C CYS A 43 -5.10 -2.47 -3.00
N CYS A 44 -6.37 -2.61 -2.63
CA CYS A 44 -6.83 -2.57 -1.24
C CYS A 44 -6.34 -3.74 -0.38
N GLY A 45 -5.73 -4.76 -0.98
CA GLY A 45 -5.25 -5.95 -0.29
C GLY A 45 -6.35 -6.63 0.51
N LYS A 46 -6.16 -6.79 1.81
CA LYS A 46 -7.13 -7.39 2.73
C LYS A 46 -8.19 -6.41 3.26
N GLY A 47 -8.27 -5.21 2.68
CA GLY A 47 -9.30 -4.22 2.97
C GLY A 47 -9.26 -3.63 4.38
N GLU A 48 -8.16 -3.77 5.13
CA GLU A 48 -8.08 -3.36 6.53
C GLU A 48 -8.42 -1.87 6.71
N MET A 49 -7.87 -0.99 5.85
CA MET A 49 -8.13 0.45 5.91
C MET A 49 -9.63 0.75 5.77
N LEU A 50 -10.28 0.24 4.74
CA LEU A 50 -11.70 0.46 4.49
C LEU A 50 -12.57 -0.11 5.62
N CYS A 51 -12.27 -1.31 6.10
CA CYS A 51 -13.04 -1.96 7.15
C CYS A 51 -12.93 -1.21 8.49
N VAL A 52 -11.71 -0.85 8.91
CA VAL A 52 -11.47 -0.15 10.18
C VAL A 52 -12.06 1.26 10.15
N TRP A 53 -11.88 1.99 9.04
CA TRP A 53 -12.45 3.32 8.90
C TRP A 53 -13.98 3.29 8.77
N SER A 54 -14.55 2.29 8.11
CA SER A 54 -16.00 2.10 8.06
C SER A 54 -16.57 1.78 9.45
N GLN A 55 -15.90 0.91 10.22
CA GLN A 55 -16.31 0.62 11.59
C GLN A 55 -16.23 1.87 12.48
N ARG A 56 -15.15 2.62 12.41
CA ARG A 56 -14.83 3.74 13.30
C ARG A 56 -15.59 5.01 12.96
N TYR A 57 -15.71 5.33 11.68
CA TYR A 57 -16.20 6.63 11.17
C TYR A 57 -17.49 6.50 10.36
N GLY A 58 -17.87 5.27 9.99
CA GLY A 58 -19.08 5.03 9.21
C GLY A 58 -18.93 5.28 7.71
N ILE A 59 -17.70 5.39 7.17
CA ILE A 59 -17.47 5.66 5.75
C ILE A 59 -18.06 4.57 4.85
N GLN A 60 -18.35 4.92 3.60
CA GLN A 60 -18.60 3.98 2.52
C GLN A 60 -17.32 3.80 1.69
N GLY A 61 -17.05 2.58 1.24
CA GLY A 61 -15.82 2.30 0.52
C GLY A 61 -15.93 1.23 -0.55
N VAL A 62 -15.16 1.42 -1.62
CA VAL A 62 -14.93 0.42 -2.66
C VAL A 62 -13.45 0.07 -2.67
N GLY A 63 -13.11 -1.20 -2.44
CA GLY A 63 -11.75 -1.72 -2.54
C GLY A 63 -11.59 -2.57 -3.79
N VAL A 64 -10.52 -2.35 -4.53
CA VAL A 64 -10.19 -3.13 -5.74
C VAL A 64 -8.85 -3.83 -5.53
N ASP A 65 -8.82 -5.15 -5.72
CA ASP A 65 -7.57 -5.92 -5.69
C ASP A 65 -7.60 -7.05 -6.72
N ILE A 66 -6.43 -7.49 -7.15
CA ILE A 66 -6.29 -8.58 -8.12
C ILE A 66 -6.27 -9.96 -7.45
N SER A 67 -6.00 -10.02 -6.13
CA SER A 67 -5.86 -11.28 -5.39
C SER A 67 -7.20 -11.75 -4.82
N PRO A 68 -7.77 -12.84 -5.30
CA PRO A 68 -8.96 -13.44 -4.68
C PRO A 68 -8.69 -13.92 -3.24
N VAL A 69 -7.43 -14.24 -2.91
CA VAL A 69 -7.02 -14.64 -1.55
C VAL A 69 -7.13 -13.46 -0.59
N PHE A 70 -6.66 -12.29 -1.00
CA PHE A 70 -6.75 -11.08 -0.19
C PHE A 70 -8.20 -10.60 -0.09
N LEU A 71 -8.96 -10.61 -1.19
CA LEU A 71 -10.36 -10.22 -1.17
C LEU A 71 -11.23 -11.13 -0.31
N LYS A 72 -10.95 -12.44 -0.28
CA LYS A 72 -11.61 -13.35 0.67
C LYS A 72 -11.36 -12.92 2.12
N ALA A 73 -10.13 -12.51 2.45
CA ALA A 73 -9.81 -12.00 3.77
C ALA A 73 -10.48 -10.63 4.05
N ALA A 74 -10.59 -9.77 3.04
CA ALA A 74 -11.28 -8.49 3.13
C ALA A 74 -12.78 -8.65 3.44
N HIS A 75 -13.47 -9.54 2.73
CA HIS A 75 -14.86 -9.87 3.02
C HIS A 75 -15.05 -10.43 4.43
N ALA A 76 -14.18 -11.33 4.87
CA ALA A 76 -14.21 -11.87 6.23
C ALA A 76 -13.99 -10.75 7.28
N ARG A 77 -13.10 -9.81 6.99
CA ARG A 77 -12.86 -8.66 7.88
C ARG A 77 -14.05 -7.69 7.96
N ALA A 78 -14.69 -7.41 6.83
CA ALA A 78 -15.91 -6.59 6.82
C ALA A 78 -17.03 -7.21 7.66
N ALA A 79 -17.20 -8.54 7.58
CA ALA A 79 -18.16 -9.26 8.41
C ALA A 79 -17.78 -9.21 9.91
N GLU A 80 -16.50 -9.43 10.25
CA GLU A 80 -15.96 -9.35 11.61
C GLU A 80 -16.23 -7.97 12.25
N LEU A 81 -16.08 -6.89 11.47
CA LEU A 81 -16.25 -5.51 11.93
C LEU A 81 -17.67 -4.96 11.71
N ASN A 82 -18.61 -5.79 11.27
CA ASN A 82 -20.01 -5.42 11.02
C ASN A 82 -20.15 -4.20 10.09
N CYS A 83 -19.39 -4.18 9.00
CA CYS A 83 -19.41 -3.11 8.00
C CYS A 83 -19.62 -3.60 6.55
N SER A 84 -20.07 -4.85 6.37
CA SER A 84 -20.30 -5.45 5.05
C SER A 84 -21.37 -4.74 4.20
N ASP A 85 -22.20 -3.94 4.84
CA ASP A 85 -23.21 -3.09 4.20
C ASP A 85 -22.66 -1.77 3.66
N ARG A 86 -21.47 -1.37 4.11
CA ARG A 86 -20.80 -0.10 3.75
C ARG A 86 -19.58 -0.26 2.88
N VAL A 87 -18.93 -1.43 2.88
CA VAL A 87 -17.73 -1.66 2.07
C VAL A 87 -17.97 -2.74 1.03
N THR A 88 -17.54 -2.48 -0.19
CA THR A 88 -17.60 -3.42 -1.31
C THR A 88 -16.20 -3.73 -1.80
N PHE A 89 -15.92 -5.01 -2.08
CA PHE A 89 -14.63 -5.44 -2.63
C PHE A 89 -14.84 -6.04 -4.02
N VAL A 90 -14.02 -5.56 -4.98
CA VAL A 90 -14.09 -5.92 -6.39
C VAL A 90 -12.79 -6.60 -6.81
N GLU A 91 -12.88 -7.81 -7.37
CA GLU A 91 -11.75 -8.46 -8.00
C GLU A 91 -11.48 -7.76 -9.36
N GLY A 92 -10.28 -7.20 -9.49
CA GLY A 92 -9.94 -6.47 -10.70
C GLY A 92 -8.50 -5.99 -10.74
N ASN A 93 -8.02 -5.74 -11.95
CA ASN A 93 -6.71 -5.15 -12.17
C ASN A 93 -6.79 -3.63 -11.97
N ALA A 94 -6.19 -3.13 -10.90
CA ALA A 94 -6.17 -1.71 -10.57
C ALA A 94 -5.56 -0.82 -11.68
N SER A 95 -4.61 -1.34 -12.49
CA SER A 95 -4.03 -0.57 -13.60
C SER A 95 -5.05 -0.23 -14.68
N THR A 96 -6.04 -1.09 -14.90
CA THR A 96 -7.08 -0.93 -15.94
C THR A 96 -8.46 -0.62 -15.37
N TYR A 97 -8.61 -0.59 -14.06
CA TYR A 97 -9.88 -0.28 -13.41
C TYR A 97 -10.37 1.11 -13.83
N ALA A 98 -11.60 1.17 -14.29
CA ALA A 98 -12.27 2.43 -14.67
C ALA A 98 -12.77 3.13 -13.40
N ILE A 99 -12.14 4.24 -13.05
CA ILE A 99 -12.55 5.06 -11.91
C ILE A 99 -13.71 5.95 -12.36
N GLU A 100 -14.81 5.95 -11.63
CA GLU A 100 -15.94 6.85 -11.88
C GLU A 100 -15.54 8.30 -11.57
N PRO A 101 -15.61 9.21 -12.55
CA PRO A 101 -15.16 10.58 -12.36
C PRO A 101 -15.98 11.33 -11.30
N GLY A 102 -15.30 12.02 -10.39
CA GLY A 102 -15.96 12.87 -9.40
C GLY A 102 -16.79 12.13 -8.35
N ALA A 103 -16.57 10.83 -8.15
CA ALA A 103 -17.43 10.01 -7.30
C ALA A 103 -16.99 9.95 -5.84
N PHE A 104 -15.72 10.25 -5.54
CA PHE A 104 -15.13 9.93 -4.25
C PHE A 104 -14.59 11.15 -3.50
N ASP A 105 -14.78 11.16 -2.18
CA ASP A 105 -14.16 12.14 -1.29
C ASP A 105 -12.71 11.79 -1.02
N ILE A 106 -12.38 10.48 -1.05
CA ILE A 106 -11.02 9.97 -0.93
C ILE A 106 -10.75 8.95 -2.04
N VAL A 107 -9.60 9.08 -2.70
CA VAL A 107 -9.08 8.07 -3.62
C VAL A 107 -7.69 7.67 -3.15
N SER A 108 -7.45 6.37 -2.94
CA SER A 108 -6.19 5.87 -2.39
C SER A 108 -5.57 4.75 -3.22
N CYS A 109 -4.23 4.68 -3.16
CA CYS A 109 -3.42 3.56 -3.61
C CYS A 109 -2.18 3.47 -2.69
N ILE A 110 -2.21 2.53 -1.74
CA ILE A 110 -1.22 2.46 -0.69
C ILE A 110 -0.19 1.36 -0.99
N GLY A 111 1.04 1.76 -1.36
CA GLY A 111 2.16 0.83 -1.59
C GLY A 111 2.11 0.08 -2.92
N ALA A 112 1.41 0.60 -3.94
CA ALA A 112 1.26 -0.06 -5.23
C ALA A 112 1.34 0.91 -6.45
N THR A 113 2.20 1.91 -6.37
CA THR A 113 2.30 2.96 -7.41
C THR A 113 2.78 2.46 -8.78
N TRP A 114 3.23 1.20 -8.88
CA TRP A 114 3.52 0.56 -10.17
C TRP A 114 2.29 0.45 -11.08
N ILE A 115 1.06 0.52 -10.55
CA ILE A 115 -0.19 0.44 -11.34
C ILE A 115 -0.33 1.56 -12.37
N GLY A 116 0.30 2.72 -12.10
CA GLY A 116 0.39 3.86 -13.02
C GLY A 116 1.76 3.99 -13.69
N GLY A 117 2.66 3.01 -13.52
CA GLY A 117 4.04 3.12 -14.00
C GLY A 117 4.93 3.99 -13.10
N GLY A 118 4.59 4.13 -11.83
CA GLY A 118 5.26 4.93 -10.81
C GLY A 118 4.34 5.99 -10.19
N LEU A 119 4.88 6.76 -9.24
CA LEU A 119 4.10 7.72 -8.45
C LEU A 119 3.30 8.70 -9.34
N ALA A 120 3.95 9.41 -10.25
CA ALA A 120 3.30 10.44 -11.07
C ALA A 120 2.14 9.89 -11.93
N GLY A 121 2.34 8.73 -12.57
CA GLY A 121 1.30 8.08 -13.36
C GLY A 121 0.14 7.58 -12.50
N THR A 122 0.43 7.08 -11.29
CA THR A 122 -0.61 6.66 -10.34
C THR A 122 -1.43 7.87 -9.86
N LEU A 123 -0.79 8.98 -9.51
CA LEU A 123 -1.49 10.22 -9.15
C LEU A 123 -2.43 10.68 -10.28
N ASN A 124 -1.93 10.66 -11.54
CA ASN A 124 -2.74 11.05 -12.70
C ASN A 124 -3.93 10.10 -12.94
N LYS A 125 -3.76 8.81 -12.64
CA LYS A 125 -4.84 7.83 -12.71
C LYS A 125 -5.91 8.07 -11.65
N LEU A 126 -5.52 8.43 -10.42
CA LEU A 126 -6.43 8.58 -9.28
C LEU A 126 -7.22 9.91 -9.29
N LYS A 127 -6.58 10.99 -9.73
CA LYS A 127 -7.17 12.36 -9.73
C LYS A 127 -8.60 12.46 -10.29
N PRO A 128 -8.95 11.83 -11.44
CA PRO A 128 -10.30 11.94 -11.97
C PRO A 128 -11.41 11.47 -11.03
N GLY A 129 -11.11 10.58 -10.09
CA GLY A 129 -12.06 10.08 -9.10
C GLY A 129 -12.43 11.07 -8.00
N LEU A 130 -11.62 12.12 -7.80
CA LEU A 130 -11.86 13.12 -6.77
C LEU A 130 -13.10 13.96 -7.06
N ARG A 131 -14.01 14.05 -6.07
CA ARG A 131 -15.32 14.72 -6.20
C ARG A 131 -15.19 16.25 -6.27
N SER A 132 -14.24 16.81 -5.55
CA SER A 132 -14.05 18.26 -5.42
C SER A 132 -12.60 18.62 -5.15
N ARG A 133 -12.30 19.91 -5.02
CA ARG A 133 -10.97 20.38 -4.59
C ARG A 133 -10.64 20.02 -3.14
N ASP A 134 -11.66 19.81 -2.30
CA ASP A 134 -11.50 19.42 -0.90
C ASP A 134 -11.31 17.91 -0.73
N SER A 135 -11.52 17.12 -1.80
CA SER A 135 -11.31 15.67 -1.81
C SER A 135 -9.82 15.33 -1.70
N LEU A 136 -9.52 14.21 -1.05
CA LEU A 136 -8.16 13.82 -0.74
C LEU A 136 -7.68 12.65 -1.60
N LEU A 137 -6.42 12.72 -1.99
CA LEU A 137 -5.70 11.63 -2.62
C LEU A 137 -4.64 11.10 -1.65
N LEU A 138 -4.69 9.80 -1.37
CA LEU A 138 -3.72 9.14 -0.50
C LEU A 138 -2.87 8.19 -1.32
N VAL A 139 -1.55 8.31 -1.19
CA VAL A 139 -0.62 7.41 -1.85
C VAL A 139 0.45 6.93 -0.88
N GLY A 140 0.67 5.62 -0.84
CA GLY A 140 1.76 5.02 -0.06
C GLY A 140 2.96 4.74 -0.96
N GLU A 141 4.15 5.27 -0.59
CA GLU A 141 5.34 5.21 -1.44
C GLU A 141 6.62 5.06 -0.62
N PRO A 142 7.57 4.24 -1.07
CA PRO A 142 8.94 4.31 -0.57
C PRO A 142 9.63 5.59 -1.03
N TYR A 143 10.61 6.06 -0.23
CA TYR A 143 11.48 7.17 -0.60
C TYR A 143 12.92 6.92 -0.15
N TRP A 144 13.90 7.54 -0.83
CA TRP A 144 15.28 7.50 -0.39
C TRP A 144 15.51 8.42 0.82
N ILE A 145 16.05 7.87 1.90
CA ILE A 145 16.43 8.63 3.11
C ILE A 145 17.68 9.46 2.82
N ASP A 146 18.62 8.86 2.11
CA ASP A 146 19.88 9.47 1.68
C ASP A 146 20.19 9.09 0.22
N GLU A 147 21.26 9.65 -0.37
CA GLU A 147 21.67 9.31 -1.72
C GLU A 147 22.20 7.86 -1.76
N PRO A 148 21.50 6.93 -2.42
CA PRO A 148 21.88 5.53 -2.41
C PRO A 148 23.09 5.26 -3.33
N SER A 149 23.95 4.33 -2.95
CA SER A 149 24.98 3.80 -3.85
C SER A 149 24.37 3.02 -5.01
N ASP A 150 25.12 2.82 -6.10
CA ASP A 150 24.65 2.01 -7.23
C ASP A 150 24.35 0.56 -6.83
N ASP A 151 25.07 0.00 -5.84
CA ASP A 151 24.80 -1.33 -5.31
C ASP A 151 23.43 -1.36 -4.60
N THR A 152 23.14 -0.33 -3.81
CA THR A 152 21.82 -0.17 -3.15
C THR A 152 20.72 -0.02 -4.18
N VAL A 153 20.89 0.79 -5.21
CA VAL A 153 19.90 0.96 -6.29
C VAL A 153 19.66 -0.36 -7.03
N ARG A 154 20.74 -1.13 -7.33
CA ARG A 154 20.57 -2.45 -7.96
C ARG A 154 19.79 -3.42 -7.09
N ALA A 155 20.10 -3.46 -5.79
CA ALA A 155 19.45 -4.37 -4.84
C ALA A 155 17.98 -4.01 -4.60
N THR A 156 17.62 -2.73 -4.51
CA THR A 156 16.30 -2.28 -4.06
C THR A 156 15.32 -1.98 -5.19
N SER A 157 15.81 -1.49 -6.34
CA SER A 157 14.95 -1.06 -7.46
C SER A 157 15.37 -1.64 -8.81
N GLY A 158 16.17 -2.71 -8.81
CA GLY A 158 16.61 -3.36 -10.05
C GLY A 158 17.47 -2.45 -10.94
N GLY A 159 18.13 -1.45 -10.36
CA GLY A 159 18.98 -0.49 -11.09
C GLY A 159 18.24 0.80 -11.50
N ASN A 160 16.97 0.92 -11.22
CA ASN A 160 16.22 2.15 -11.51
C ASN A 160 16.28 3.13 -10.33
N ARG A 161 17.26 4.04 -10.33
CA ARG A 161 17.41 5.08 -9.30
C ARG A 161 16.16 6.00 -9.21
N ALA A 162 15.52 6.26 -10.34
CA ALA A 162 14.35 7.10 -10.42
C ALA A 162 13.04 6.41 -9.94
N ALA A 163 13.08 5.12 -9.58
CA ALA A 163 11.93 4.42 -9.03
C ALA A 163 11.41 5.13 -7.78
N PHE A 164 12.33 5.58 -6.91
CA PHE A 164 12.01 6.36 -5.72
C PHE A 164 12.71 7.72 -5.77
N ALA A 165 12.16 8.72 -5.08
CA ALA A 165 12.78 10.03 -4.87
C ALA A 165 13.22 10.19 -3.41
N SER A 166 13.92 11.24 -3.06
CA SER A 166 14.03 11.69 -1.67
C SER A 166 12.66 12.13 -1.16
N LEU A 167 12.53 12.40 0.13
CA LEU A 167 11.26 12.88 0.69
C LEU A 167 10.82 14.20 0.02
N ASP A 168 11.76 15.14 -0.17
CA ASP A 168 11.48 16.39 -0.89
C ASP A 168 11.17 16.15 -2.38
N GLY A 169 11.92 15.26 -3.04
CA GLY A 169 11.61 14.87 -4.42
C GLY A 169 10.26 14.16 -4.58
N THR A 170 9.77 13.47 -3.54
CA THR A 170 8.40 12.91 -3.52
C THR A 170 7.38 14.02 -3.47
N ARG A 171 7.57 15.05 -2.62
CA ARG A 171 6.76 16.27 -2.62
C ARG A 171 6.73 16.93 -4.01
N GLU A 172 7.89 17.13 -4.62
CA GLU A 172 7.99 17.74 -5.96
C GLU A 172 7.22 16.94 -7.02
N ARG A 173 7.26 15.60 -6.97
CA ARG A 173 6.50 14.72 -7.89
C ARG A 173 4.99 14.88 -7.69
N ILE A 174 4.52 15.01 -6.44
CA ILE A 174 3.11 15.25 -6.10
C ILE A 174 2.67 16.61 -6.64
N GLU A 175 3.44 17.67 -6.38
CA GLU A 175 3.13 19.03 -6.82
C GLU A 175 3.17 19.17 -8.35
N SER A 176 4.15 18.54 -9.01
CA SER A 176 4.24 18.49 -10.48
C SER A 176 3.04 17.76 -11.13
N ALA A 177 2.36 16.92 -10.39
CA ALA A 177 1.11 16.29 -10.82
C ALA A 177 -0.12 17.19 -10.62
N GLY A 178 0.03 18.45 -10.19
CA GLY A 178 -1.08 19.40 -9.94
C GLY A 178 -1.82 19.14 -8.63
N LEU A 179 -1.10 18.64 -7.63
CA LEU A 179 -1.62 18.36 -6.29
C LEU A 179 -0.79 19.14 -5.26
N GLU A 180 -1.41 19.55 -4.19
CA GLU A 180 -0.75 20.06 -2.98
C GLU A 180 -0.54 18.93 -2.00
N LEU A 181 0.70 18.69 -1.56
CA LEU A 181 0.97 17.81 -0.42
C LEU A 181 0.56 18.55 0.87
N ILE A 182 -0.45 18.02 1.57
CA ILE A 182 -0.98 18.70 2.77
C ILE A 182 -0.59 18.01 4.07
N GLU A 183 -0.28 16.71 4.04
CA GLU A 183 0.13 15.96 5.22
C GLU A 183 0.86 14.68 4.82
N MET A 184 1.61 14.10 5.74
CA MET A 184 2.24 12.78 5.55
C MET A 184 2.32 12.02 6.87
N VAL A 185 2.18 10.69 6.80
CA VAL A 185 2.41 9.79 7.92
C VAL A 185 3.49 8.80 7.52
N LEU A 186 4.65 8.90 8.15
CA LEU A 186 5.81 8.09 7.81
C LEU A 186 5.89 6.83 8.69
N ALA A 187 6.27 5.71 8.10
CA ALA A 187 6.63 4.51 8.83
C ALA A 187 7.92 4.74 9.63
N ASP A 188 7.97 4.24 10.85
CA ASP A 188 9.21 4.18 11.60
C ASP A 188 10.00 2.89 11.30
N HIS A 189 11.26 2.86 11.73
CA HIS A 189 12.09 1.68 11.53
C HIS A 189 11.53 0.43 12.21
N HIS A 190 10.87 0.56 13.36
CA HIS A 190 10.29 -0.57 14.06
C HIS A 190 9.12 -1.17 13.27
N GLY A 191 8.20 -0.35 12.78
CA GLY A 191 7.07 -0.79 11.93
C GLY A 191 7.56 -1.48 10.66
N TRP A 192 8.58 -0.91 10.00
CA TRP A 192 9.16 -1.53 8.82
C TRP A 192 9.85 -2.87 9.12
N ASP A 193 10.71 -2.92 10.14
CA ASP A 193 11.38 -4.16 10.54
C ASP A 193 10.36 -5.25 10.92
N ARG A 194 9.28 -4.88 11.63
CA ARG A 194 8.20 -5.81 11.99
C ARG A 194 7.45 -6.34 10.77
N TYR A 195 7.10 -5.48 9.84
CA TYR A 195 6.44 -5.85 8.59
C TYR A 195 7.29 -6.87 7.81
N ILE A 196 8.55 -6.55 7.54
CA ILE A 196 9.43 -7.43 6.75
C ILE A 196 9.79 -8.73 7.52
N ALA A 197 10.12 -8.65 8.82
CA ALA A 197 10.49 -9.83 9.59
C ALA A 197 9.33 -10.81 9.80
N SER A 198 8.11 -10.32 9.86
CA SER A 198 6.91 -11.16 9.93
C SER A 198 6.70 -11.98 8.64
N GLN A 199 7.02 -11.44 7.47
CA GLN A 199 7.02 -12.20 6.21
C GLN A 199 8.04 -13.36 6.29
N TRP A 200 9.22 -13.13 6.85
CA TRP A 200 10.22 -14.19 6.99
C TRP A 200 9.72 -15.34 7.87
N HIS A 201 9.07 -15.01 8.98
CA HIS A 201 8.47 -16.00 9.88
C HIS A 201 7.36 -16.79 9.15
N THR A 202 6.44 -16.08 8.50
CA THR A 202 5.33 -16.68 7.76
C THR A 202 5.82 -17.63 6.67
N VAL A 203 6.81 -17.22 5.87
CA VAL A 203 7.39 -18.06 4.81
C VAL A 203 8.15 -19.25 5.41
N SER A 204 8.89 -19.07 6.52
CA SER A 204 9.59 -20.17 7.21
C SER A 204 8.63 -21.25 7.66
N ASP A 205 7.49 -20.89 8.25
CA ASP A 205 6.47 -21.84 8.70
C ASP A 205 5.78 -22.52 7.50
N TRP A 206 5.49 -21.76 6.44
CA TRP A 206 4.91 -22.32 5.23
C TRP A 206 5.84 -23.37 4.59
N LEU A 207 7.14 -23.09 4.48
CA LEU A 207 8.13 -24.03 3.93
C LEU A 207 8.26 -25.31 4.76
N ARG A 208 8.15 -25.22 6.09
CA ARG A 208 8.13 -26.39 6.98
C ARG A 208 6.87 -27.24 6.80
N ALA A 209 5.74 -26.58 6.58
CA ALA A 209 4.46 -27.26 6.39
C ALA A 209 4.29 -27.83 4.97
N ASN A 210 5.07 -27.36 3.98
CA ASN A 210 4.95 -27.71 2.57
C ASN A 210 6.33 -28.05 1.95
N PRO A 211 7.07 -29.02 2.51
CA PRO A 211 8.46 -29.29 2.08
C PRO A 211 8.55 -29.77 0.63
N ASP A 212 7.53 -30.49 0.14
CA ASP A 212 7.48 -31.08 -1.20
C ASP A 212 6.74 -30.21 -2.23
N SER A 213 6.40 -28.97 -1.87
CA SER A 213 5.74 -28.05 -2.80
C SER A 213 6.67 -27.66 -3.94
N ALA A 214 6.14 -27.63 -5.16
CA ALA A 214 6.87 -27.12 -6.34
C ALA A 214 7.34 -25.65 -6.20
N ASP A 215 6.74 -24.89 -5.30
CA ASP A 215 7.11 -23.51 -4.99
C ASP A 215 8.24 -23.41 -3.96
N ALA A 216 8.55 -24.49 -3.21
CA ALA A 216 9.39 -24.42 -2.00
C ALA A 216 10.78 -23.85 -2.25
N ASP A 217 11.49 -24.33 -3.30
CA ASP A 217 12.85 -23.88 -3.59
C ASP A 217 12.89 -22.42 -4.04
N LYS A 218 12.01 -22.03 -4.95
CA LYS A 218 11.92 -20.65 -5.44
C LYS A 218 11.51 -19.68 -4.32
N LEU A 219 10.59 -20.08 -3.45
CA LEU A 219 10.17 -19.29 -2.31
C LEU A 219 11.29 -19.13 -1.28
N ARG A 220 12.12 -20.19 -1.08
CA ARG A 220 13.31 -20.14 -0.22
C ARG A 220 14.36 -19.16 -0.77
N GLU A 221 14.65 -19.24 -2.06
CA GLU A 221 15.57 -18.30 -2.73
C GLU A 221 15.06 -16.86 -2.60
N TRP A 222 13.78 -16.65 -2.87
CA TRP A 222 13.16 -15.32 -2.79
C TRP A 222 13.25 -14.71 -1.40
N ILE A 223 12.94 -15.47 -0.33
CA ILE A 223 12.99 -14.94 1.03
C ILE A 223 14.41 -14.71 1.53
N VAL A 224 15.38 -15.53 1.10
CA VAL A 224 16.80 -15.33 1.42
C VAL A 224 17.31 -14.05 0.77
N ALA A 225 16.99 -13.82 -0.50
CA ALA A 225 17.33 -12.58 -1.20
C ALA A 225 16.69 -11.36 -0.52
N GLY A 226 15.39 -11.42 -0.20
CA GLY A 226 14.67 -10.33 0.48
C GLY A 226 15.22 -9.98 1.86
N LYS A 227 15.64 -10.99 2.65
CA LYS A 227 16.34 -10.75 3.92
C LYS A 227 17.63 -9.95 3.74
N ARG A 228 18.45 -10.36 2.77
CA ARG A 228 19.72 -9.69 2.48
C ARG A 228 19.47 -8.26 1.98
N GLU A 229 18.53 -8.08 1.09
CA GLU A 229 18.14 -6.77 0.54
C GLU A 229 17.71 -5.82 1.66
N HIS A 230 16.79 -6.27 2.53
CA HIS A 230 16.33 -5.45 3.65
C HIS A 230 17.46 -5.09 4.61
N LEU A 231 18.20 -6.08 5.11
CA LEU A 231 19.20 -5.87 6.16
C LEU A 231 20.45 -5.11 5.68
N ALA A 232 20.85 -5.30 4.41
CA ALA A 232 22.04 -4.65 3.87
C ALA A 232 21.75 -3.28 3.24
N HIS A 233 20.52 -3.03 2.75
CA HIS A 233 20.20 -1.85 1.94
C HIS A 233 18.95 -1.12 2.40
N GLN A 234 17.74 -1.75 2.35
CA GLN A 234 16.48 -1.06 2.53
C GLN A 234 16.36 -0.39 3.89
N ARG A 235 16.68 -1.12 4.96
CA ARG A 235 16.57 -0.64 6.35
C ARG A 235 17.31 0.66 6.60
N ARG A 236 18.42 0.88 5.88
CA ARG A 236 19.24 2.10 6.03
C ARG A 236 18.83 3.20 5.07
N HIS A 237 18.51 2.85 3.84
CA HIS A 237 18.43 3.80 2.74
C HIS A 237 17.00 4.10 2.27
N LEU A 238 16.01 3.24 2.62
CA LEU A 238 14.61 3.48 2.28
C LEU A 238 13.79 3.85 3.50
N GLY A 239 13.02 4.92 3.35
CA GLY A 239 11.84 5.22 4.14
C GLY A 239 10.57 4.79 3.40
N TRP A 240 9.44 4.80 4.08
CA TRP A 240 8.12 4.57 3.53
C TRP A 240 7.11 5.49 4.20
N GLY A 241 6.12 5.95 3.47
CA GLY A 241 5.09 6.81 4.03
C GLY A 241 3.82 6.86 3.22
N VAL A 242 2.75 7.30 3.86
CA VAL A 242 1.51 7.69 3.20
C VAL A 242 1.48 9.22 3.11
N PHE A 243 1.31 9.71 1.89
CA PHE A 243 1.24 11.13 1.54
C PHE A 243 -0.21 11.48 1.25
N VAL A 244 -0.70 12.52 1.91
CA VAL A 244 -2.06 13.06 1.74
C VAL A 244 -1.99 14.31 0.90
N ALA A 245 -2.68 14.31 -0.22
CA ALA A 245 -2.66 15.40 -1.18
C ALA A 245 -4.08 15.80 -1.61
N ARG A 246 -4.24 17.01 -2.15
CA ARG A 246 -5.49 17.50 -2.74
C ARG A 246 -5.21 18.28 -4.02
N LEU A 247 -6.25 18.56 -4.80
CA LEU A 247 -6.15 19.37 -6.02
C LEU A 247 -5.79 20.84 -5.68
N ILE A 248 -4.83 21.39 -6.45
CA ILE A 248 -4.47 22.83 -6.38
C ILE A 248 -5.59 23.68 -6.94
#